data_a74d806e2791e06883b01ceb2bf6d227
#
_entry.id   a74d806e2791e06883b01ceb2bf6d227
#
_cell.length_a   1.000
_cell.length_b   1.000
_cell.length_c   1.000
_cell.angle_alpha   90.00
_cell.angle_beta   90.00
_cell.angle_gamma   90.00
#
_symmetry.space_group_name_H-M   'P 1'
#
loop_
_entity.id
_entity.type
_entity.pdbx_description
1 polymer ?
#
loop_
_entity_poly.entity_id
_entity_poly.type
_entity_poly.pdbx_seq_one_letter_code
_entity_poly.pdbx_strand_id
1 'polypeptide(L)'
;MKYFYQQLVGFLSVVLVSVVVCGLLFYNVMTNKIFLQRSQQLFGYAKAILVHDLTADEISSSLSLLKDEHLGVAIFDKDNKMTYPATVLNVKSSLTDDELQHLQDGSAINMKQTKHNFVGEAADLVTIYYPIFKNQTYNGFLAISSPLSRIETEMAELRNSILVGFSSAAVAGVILSVLFANYQTRQINRLRKATHEIAEGNYDISLPTQKRDEFDDLVMDFNKMAESLQRSEQEIERQENLRRQLMMDVAHEMRTPLTTMNGLLEGLIHHMIPESRRERSLELITSETQRLIRLVNENLDYEKIRSDQIVLVKQNFSGANALQNVVDQLQELAVNKGNELRCECPEDFTVYADYDRFIQILVNMTKNANQFTDNGHILIKGWNEDNHSIVQIIDDGIGINEKEVEAIWERFYKADVSRKNTKYGESGIGLAIVHSLMKSHHGTIHTESEVGKGTTFTLTFPGKEETE
;
A
#
# COMPACT_ATOMS: atom_id res chain seq x y z
N MET A 1 -7.96 21.33 -9.32
CA MET A 1 -9.22 21.86 -9.90
C MET A 1 -9.79 20.99 -11.03
N LYS A 2 -9.01 20.45 -11.98
CA LYS A 2 -9.52 19.57 -13.06
C LYS A 2 -10.31 18.35 -12.55
N TYR A 3 -9.81 17.65 -11.53
CA TYR A 3 -10.46 16.45 -10.99
C TYR A 3 -11.83 16.74 -10.36
N PHE A 4 -11.95 17.82 -9.57
CA PHE A 4 -13.23 18.25 -9.01
C PHE A 4 -14.27 18.48 -10.10
N TYR A 5 -13.94 19.20 -11.16
CA TYR A 5 -14.88 19.45 -12.25
C TYR A 5 -15.25 18.18 -13.02
N GLN A 6 -14.33 17.25 -13.21
CA GLN A 6 -14.62 15.95 -13.85
C GLN A 6 -15.61 15.13 -13.01
N GLN A 7 -15.41 15.03 -11.71
CA GLN A 7 -16.32 14.34 -10.81
C GLN A 7 -17.68 15.02 -10.75
N LEU A 8 -17.69 16.34 -10.61
CA LEU A 8 -18.93 17.12 -10.58
C LEU A 8 -19.75 16.92 -11.87
N VAL A 9 -19.14 17.05 -13.03
CA VAL A 9 -19.81 16.82 -14.33
C VAL A 9 -20.30 15.37 -14.44
N GLY A 10 -19.51 14.38 -14.02
CA GLY A 10 -19.92 12.98 -14.00
C GLY A 10 -21.19 12.76 -13.16
N PHE A 11 -21.19 13.20 -11.92
CA PHE A 11 -22.37 13.06 -11.04
C PHE A 11 -23.60 13.83 -11.55
N LEU A 12 -23.40 15.07 -12.03
CA LEU A 12 -24.49 15.87 -12.59
C LEU A 12 -25.08 15.23 -13.84
N SER A 13 -24.27 14.63 -14.71
CA SER A 13 -24.77 13.93 -15.90
C SER A 13 -25.63 12.73 -15.54
N VAL A 14 -25.23 11.94 -14.54
CA VAL A 14 -26.02 10.79 -14.04
C VAL A 14 -27.34 11.27 -13.44
N VAL A 15 -27.33 12.31 -12.61
CA VAL A 15 -28.54 12.88 -12.03
C VAL A 15 -29.48 13.40 -13.11
N LEU A 16 -28.97 14.14 -14.10
CA LEU A 16 -29.75 14.69 -15.20
C LEU A 16 -30.43 13.58 -16.02
N VAL A 17 -29.65 12.57 -16.42
CA VAL A 17 -30.18 11.43 -17.21
C VAL A 17 -31.24 10.68 -16.41
N SER A 18 -30.99 10.39 -15.14
CA SER A 18 -31.95 9.71 -14.26
C SER A 18 -33.26 10.48 -14.13
N VAL A 19 -33.20 11.81 -13.88
CA VAL A 19 -34.36 12.66 -13.74
C VAL A 19 -35.17 12.69 -15.03
N VAL A 20 -34.53 12.85 -16.19
CA VAL A 20 -35.21 12.88 -17.49
C VAL A 20 -35.85 11.53 -17.81
N VAL A 21 -35.10 10.43 -17.68
CA VAL A 21 -35.63 9.08 -18.00
C VAL A 21 -36.78 8.72 -17.06
N CYS A 22 -36.61 8.88 -15.75
CA CYS A 22 -37.67 8.60 -14.78
C CYS A 22 -38.89 9.52 -14.99
N GLY A 23 -38.68 10.78 -15.30
CA GLY A 23 -39.78 11.75 -15.59
C GLY A 23 -40.59 11.34 -16.79
N LEU A 24 -39.96 10.97 -17.90
CA LEU A 24 -40.64 10.50 -19.11
C LEU A 24 -41.39 9.18 -18.88
N LEU A 25 -40.77 8.22 -18.22
CA LEU A 25 -41.43 6.94 -17.90
C LEU A 25 -42.65 7.15 -17.00
N PHE A 26 -42.49 7.94 -15.94
CA PHE A 26 -43.56 8.21 -15.00
C PHE A 26 -44.71 8.94 -15.67
N TYR A 27 -44.43 9.97 -16.49
CA TYR A 27 -45.43 10.67 -17.27
C TYR A 27 -46.22 9.71 -18.17
N ASN A 28 -45.56 8.85 -18.91
CA ASN A 28 -46.17 7.89 -19.84
C ASN A 28 -47.07 6.86 -19.10
N VAL A 29 -46.54 6.29 -18.00
CA VAL A 29 -47.32 5.34 -17.18
C VAL A 29 -48.56 6.00 -16.55
N MET A 30 -48.41 7.22 -16.03
CA MET A 30 -49.54 7.93 -15.41
C MET A 30 -50.61 8.36 -16.41
N THR A 31 -50.18 8.84 -17.59
CA THR A 31 -51.13 9.18 -18.66
C THR A 31 -51.96 7.94 -19.04
N ASN A 32 -51.30 6.81 -19.28
CA ASN A 32 -52.03 5.57 -19.63
C ASN A 32 -52.97 5.11 -18.50
N LYS A 33 -52.55 5.25 -17.25
CA LYS A 33 -53.36 4.88 -16.08
C LYS A 33 -54.62 5.74 -15.93
N ILE A 34 -54.50 7.04 -16.15
CA ILE A 34 -55.65 7.96 -16.10
C ILE A 34 -56.69 7.60 -17.17
N PHE A 35 -56.23 7.41 -18.42
CA PHE A 35 -57.12 6.96 -19.50
C PHE A 35 -57.80 5.64 -19.19
N LEU A 36 -57.10 4.66 -18.68
CA LEU A 36 -57.66 3.34 -18.35
C LEU A 36 -58.70 3.47 -17.21
N GLN A 37 -58.38 4.21 -16.16
CA GLN A 37 -59.25 4.42 -15.00
C GLN A 37 -60.53 5.15 -15.41
N ARG A 38 -60.42 6.19 -16.24
CA ARG A 38 -61.55 6.93 -16.73
C ARG A 38 -62.46 6.09 -17.61
N SER A 39 -61.85 5.28 -18.51
CA SER A 39 -62.58 4.28 -19.31
C SER A 39 -63.37 3.31 -18.45
N GLN A 40 -62.72 2.72 -17.44
CA GLN A 40 -63.41 1.77 -16.53
C GLN A 40 -64.57 2.41 -15.77
N GLN A 41 -64.40 3.69 -15.35
CA GLN A 41 -65.47 4.44 -14.71
C GLN A 41 -66.65 4.67 -15.62
N LEU A 42 -66.45 5.08 -16.88
CA LEU A 42 -67.48 5.25 -17.89
C LEU A 42 -68.22 3.93 -18.20
N PHE A 43 -67.47 2.81 -18.33
CA PHE A 43 -68.04 1.48 -18.47
C PHE A 43 -68.88 1.07 -17.26
N GLY A 44 -68.44 1.44 -16.04
CA GLY A 44 -69.24 1.26 -14.81
C GLY A 44 -70.59 1.95 -14.88
N TYR A 45 -70.61 3.21 -15.34
CA TYR A 45 -71.85 3.92 -15.55
C TYR A 45 -72.73 3.32 -16.62
N ALA A 46 -72.14 2.88 -17.77
CA ALA A 46 -72.89 2.20 -18.84
C ALA A 46 -73.58 0.96 -18.32
N LYS A 47 -72.89 0.11 -17.59
CA LYS A 47 -73.42 -1.13 -17.01
C LYS A 47 -74.55 -0.84 -15.98
N ALA A 48 -74.36 0.21 -15.12
CA ALA A 48 -75.37 0.58 -14.13
C ALA A 48 -76.67 1.00 -14.80
N ILE A 49 -76.63 1.83 -15.87
CA ILE A 49 -77.79 2.32 -16.62
C ILE A 49 -78.50 1.09 -17.26
N LEU A 50 -77.81 0.12 -17.81
CA LEU A 50 -78.40 -1.02 -18.50
C LEU A 50 -78.94 -2.07 -17.56
N VAL A 51 -78.40 -2.32 -16.40
CA VAL A 51 -78.85 -3.34 -15.42
C VAL A 51 -80.19 -3.00 -14.83
N HIS A 52 -80.50 -1.69 -14.67
CA HIS A 52 -81.72 -1.26 -14.06
C HIS A 52 -82.87 -0.98 -15.06
N ASP A 53 -82.64 -1.26 -16.38
CA ASP A 53 -83.64 -1.05 -17.48
C ASP A 53 -84.34 0.32 -17.31
N LEU A 54 -83.48 1.36 -17.04
CA LEU A 54 -83.98 2.70 -16.66
C LEU A 54 -84.78 3.36 -17.80
N THR A 55 -85.97 3.89 -17.50
CA THR A 55 -86.72 4.71 -18.43
C THR A 55 -85.99 6.01 -18.76
N ALA A 56 -86.40 6.69 -19.84
CA ALA A 56 -85.77 7.97 -20.23
C ALA A 56 -85.83 9.05 -19.12
N ASP A 57 -86.84 9.06 -18.29
CA ASP A 57 -87.00 9.99 -17.14
C ASP A 57 -86.10 9.61 -15.98
N GLU A 58 -85.91 8.28 -15.75
CA GLU A 58 -85.03 7.80 -14.72
C GLU A 58 -83.58 7.96 -15.13
N ILE A 59 -83.21 7.79 -16.42
CA ILE A 59 -81.89 8.15 -16.95
C ILE A 59 -81.59 9.62 -16.78
N SER A 60 -82.56 10.48 -17.09
CA SER A 60 -82.47 11.95 -16.89
C SER A 60 -82.27 12.33 -15.42
N SER A 61 -83.01 11.66 -14.53
CA SER A 61 -82.91 11.88 -13.08
C SER A 61 -81.56 11.39 -12.52
N SER A 62 -81.05 10.20 -12.97
CA SER A 62 -79.75 9.65 -12.58
C SER A 62 -78.62 10.53 -13.11
N LEU A 63 -78.72 11.02 -14.33
CA LEU A 63 -77.77 11.98 -14.91
C LEU A 63 -77.73 13.32 -14.19
N SER A 64 -78.88 13.74 -13.62
CA SER A 64 -78.97 14.95 -12.81
C SER A 64 -78.18 14.86 -11.53
N LEU A 65 -78.04 13.64 -10.96
CA LEU A 65 -77.17 13.36 -9.81
C LEU A 65 -75.67 13.37 -10.18
N LEU A 66 -75.35 13.11 -11.45
CA LEU A 66 -74.00 13.14 -12.02
C LEU A 66 -73.72 14.47 -12.76
N LYS A 67 -74.46 15.52 -12.44
CA LYS A 67 -74.40 16.83 -13.10
C LYS A 67 -73.01 17.45 -13.06
N ASP A 68 -72.31 17.24 -11.97
CA ASP A 68 -70.89 17.66 -11.80
C ASP A 68 -69.88 16.89 -12.70
N GLU A 69 -70.26 15.71 -13.20
CA GLU A 69 -69.49 14.94 -14.09
C GLU A 69 -69.59 15.36 -15.57
N HIS A 70 -70.56 16.22 -15.92
CA HIS A 70 -70.84 16.69 -17.27
C HIS A 70 -70.94 15.58 -18.33
N LEU A 71 -71.51 14.43 -17.92
CA LEU A 71 -71.61 13.26 -18.79
C LEU A 71 -72.69 13.44 -19.84
N GLY A 72 -72.35 13.21 -21.09
CA GLY A 72 -73.33 13.07 -22.17
C GLY A 72 -73.70 11.60 -22.29
N VAL A 73 -75.03 11.32 -22.39
CA VAL A 73 -75.50 9.95 -22.63
C VAL A 73 -76.46 9.97 -23.86
N ALA A 74 -76.17 8.98 -24.76
CA ALA A 74 -77.06 8.78 -25.94
C ALA A 74 -77.30 7.27 -26.13
N ILE A 75 -78.49 6.92 -26.53
CA ILE A 75 -78.89 5.55 -26.86
C ILE A 75 -79.20 5.49 -28.34
N PHE A 76 -78.65 4.55 -29.01
CA PHE A 76 -78.91 4.31 -30.43
C PHE A 76 -79.54 2.91 -30.62
N ASP A 77 -80.47 2.83 -31.58
CA ASP A 77 -81.10 1.56 -31.98
C ASP A 77 -80.24 0.69 -32.86
N LYS A 78 -80.74 -0.48 -33.26
CA LYS A 78 -80.07 -1.44 -34.12
C LYS A 78 -79.72 -0.87 -35.51
N ASP A 79 -80.44 0.18 -35.97
CA ASP A 79 -80.25 0.83 -37.27
C ASP A 79 -79.36 2.08 -37.13
N ASN A 80 -78.65 2.24 -36.02
CA ASN A 80 -77.70 3.32 -35.71
C ASN A 80 -78.42 4.68 -35.69
N LYS A 81 -79.74 4.73 -35.24
CA LYS A 81 -80.45 5.96 -35.05
C LYS A 81 -80.57 6.29 -33.56
N MET A 82 -80.39 7.53 -33.21
CA MET A 82 -80.50 7.99 -31.82
C MET A 82 -81.96 7.91 -31.33
N THR A 83 -82.17 7.27 -30.20
CA THR A 83 -83.44 7.11 -29.54
C THR A 83 -83.51 7.91 -28.26
N TYR A 84 -82.38 8.28 -27.65
CA TYR A 84 -82.27 9.14 -26.50
C TYR A 84 -81.08 10.08 -26.66
N PRO A 85 -81.20 11.42 -26.32
CA PRO A 85 -82.37 12.10 -25.87
C PRO A 85 -83.41 12.35 -26.99
N ALA A 86 -84.70 12.32 -26.63
CA ALA A 86 -85.81 12.45 -27.60
C ALA A 86 -85.92 13.83 -28.29
N THR A 87 -85.10 14.79 -27.89
CA THR A 87 -85.04 16.09 -28.47
C THR A 87 -84.36 16.22 -29.81
N VAL A 88 -83.65 15.14 -30.23
CA VAL A 88 -82.82 15.13 -31.46
C VAL A 88 -83.12 13.86 -32.23
N LEU A 89 -84.03 13.94 -33.18
CA LEU A 89 -84.47 12.82 -34.01
C LEU A 89 -83.59 12.65 -35.26
N ASN A 90 -83.21 11.36 -35.61
CA ASN A 90 -82.54 10.96 -36.81
C ASN A 90 -80.99 11.25 -36.90
N VAL A 91 -80.30 11.51 -35.80
CA VAL A 91 -78.83 11.56 -35.82
C VAL A 91 -78.27 10.16 -35.80
N LYS A 92 -77.27 9.87 -36.68
CA LYS A 92 -76.46 8.65 -36.66
C LYS A 92 -75.18 8.86 -35.86
N SER A 93 -74.72 7.81 -35.24
CA SER A 93 -73.39 7.88 -34.57
C SER A 93 -72.25 8.10 -35.57
N SER A 94 -71.14 8.56 -35.10
CA SER A 94 -69.88 8.71 -35.89
C SER A 94 -69.08 7.44 -35.98
N LEU A 95 -69.67 6.26 -35.68
CA LEU A 95 -69.02 4.97 -35.76
C LEU A 95 -68.92 4.50 -37.18
N THR A 96 -67.81 3.85 -37.50
CA THR A 96 -67.60 3.14 -38.78
C THR A 96 -68.39 1.81 -38.82
N ASP A 97 -68.62 1.27 -40.00
CA ASP A 97 -69.37 0.03 -40.16
C ASP A 97 -68.66 -1.15 -39.43
N ASP A 98 -67.34 -1.15 -39.38
CA ASP A 98 -66.53 -2.15 -38.68
C ASP A 98 -66.71 -2.02 -37.15
N GLU A 99 -66.75 -0.79 -36.64
CA GLU A 99 -67.01 -0.52 -35.21
C GLU A 99 -68.44 -0.91 -34.81
N LEU A 100 -69.42 -0.72 -35.70
CA LEU A 100 -70.78 -1.14 -35.47
C LEU A 100 -70.90 -2.70 -35.45
N GLN A 101 -70.12 -3.37 -36.28
CA GLN A 101 -70.07 -4.82 -36.28
C GLN A 101 -69.47 -5.35 -34.98
N HIS A 102 -68.45 -4.74 -34.45
CA HIS A 102 -67.87 -5.08 -33.13
C HIS A 102 -68.90 -4.94 -31.99
N LEU A 103 -69.75 -3.92 -32.05
CA LEU A 103 -70.83 -3.80 -31.09
C LEU A 103 -71.91 -4.86 -31.25
N GLN A 104 -72.20 -5.23 -32.48
CA GLN A 104 -73.16 -6.32 -32.76
C GLN A 104 -72.64 -7.68 -32.26
N ASP A 105 -71.32 -7.90 -32.32
CA ASP A 105 -70.63 -9.09 -31.79
C ASP A 105 -70.53 -9.08 -30.25
N GLY A 106 -71.03 -8.05 -29.61
CA GLY A 106 -71.01 -7.92 -28.14
C GLY A 106 -69.78 -7.27 -27.54
N SER A 107 -68.88 -6.76 -28.37
CA SER A 107 -67.67 -6.11 -27.93
C SER A 107 -67.90 -4.61 -27.74
N ALA A 108 -67.66 -4.09 -26.52
CA ALA A 108 -67.75 -2.66 -26.25
C ALA A 108 -66.57 -1.92 -26.91
N ILE A 109 -66.82 -0.72 -27.45
CA ILE A 109 -65.74 0.13 -27.99
C ILE A 109 -65.19 1.03 -26.88
N ASN A 110 -63.88 0.94 -26.72
CA ASN A 110 -63.15 1.74 -25.74
C ASN A 110 -63.08 3.21 -26.19
N MET A 111 -62.58 4.06 -25.31
CA MET A 111 -62.55 5.53 -25.45
C MET A 111 -62.12 6.00 -26.83
N LYS A 112 -63.06 6.66 -27.54
CA LYS A 112 -62.83 7.30 -28.82
C LYS A 112 -63.01 8.82 -28.67
N GLN A 113 -62.05 9.60 -29.17
CA GLN A 113 -62.14 11.04 -29.18
C GLN A 113 -63.11 11.48 -30.30
N THR A 114 -64.11 12.27 -29.97
CA THR A 114 -65.06 12.84 -30.92
C THR A 114 -65.01 14.38 -30.83
N LYS A 115 -65.09 15.03 -31.98
CA LYS A 115 -65.05 16.54 -32.07
C LYS A 115 -66.45 17.19 -32.00
N HIS A 116 -67.48 16.40 -31.89
CA HIS A 116 -68.86 16.88 -31.82
C HIS A 116 -69.60 16.09 -30.77
N ASN A 117 -70.52 16.77 -30.09
CA ASN A 117 -71.44 16.07 -29.19
C ASN A 117 -72.48 15.28 -30.00
N PHE A 118 -73.37 14.55 -29.31
CA PHE A 118 -74.45 13.80 -29.95
C PHE A 118 -75.47 14.64 -30.69
N VAL A 119 -75.46 15.98 -30.49
CA VAL A 119 -76.36 16.90 -31.15
C VAL A 119 -75.68 17.61 -32.33
N GLY A 120 -74.42 17.33 -32.60
CA GLY A 120 -73.65 17.93 -33.70
C GLY A 120 -72.93 19.23 -33.37
N GLU A 121 -72.99 19.68 -32.12
CA GLU A 121 -72.25 20.87 -31.67
C GLU A 121 -70.75 20.54 -31.47
N ALA A 122 -69.87 21.46 -31.78
CA ALA A 122 -68.44 21.29 -31.63
C ALA A 122 -68.10 21.15 -30.14
N ALA A 123 -67.58 19.99 -29.78
CA ALA A 123 -67.14 19.68 -28.44
C ALA A 123 -66.05 18.57 -28.47
N ASP A 124 -64.92 18.80 -27.89
CA ASP A 124 -63.89 17.75 -27.72
C ASP A 124 -64.31 16.80 -26.59
N LEU A 125 -64.78 15.63 -26.95
CA LEU A 125 -65.32 14.63 -26.05
C LEU A 125 -64.56 13.30 -26.20
N VAL A 126 -64.54 12.55 -25.11
CA VAL A 126 -64.09 11.15 -25.11
C VAL A 126 -65.33 10.31 -24.86
N THR A 127 -65.64 9.42 -25.79
CA THR A 127 -66.87 8.64 -25.79
C THR A 127 -66.51 7.13 -25.76
N ILE A 128 -67.28 6.40 -24.93
CA ILE A 128 -67.31 4.94 -24.96
C ILE A 128 -68.61 4.47 -25.56
N TYR A 129 -68.61 3.33 -26.17
CA TYR A 129 -69.81 2.72 -26.73
C TYR A 129 -69.98 1.30 -26.15
N TYR A 130 -71.20 1.02 -25.61
CA TYR A 130 -71.51 -0.23 -24.93
C TYR A 130 -72.71 -0.88 -25.59
N PRO A 131 -72.64 -2.17 -26.09
CA PRO A 131 -73.74 -2.81 -26.79
C PRO A 131 -74.90 -3.14 -25.86
N ILE A 132 -76.13 -3.03 -26.39
CA ILE A 132 -77.34 -3.36 -25.69
C ILE A 132 -77.96 -4.62 -26.33
N PHE A 133 -78.13 -5.65 -25.51
CA PHE A 133 -78.81 -6.87 -25.91
C PHE A 133 -80.13 -7.04 -25.16
N LYS A 134 -81.20 -7.41 -25.89
CA LYS A 134 -82.47 -7.79 -25.31
C LYS A 134 -82.88 -9.16 -25.81
N ASN A 135 -83.13 -10.09 -24.89
CA ASN A 135 -83.38 -11.50 -25.24
C ASN A 135 -82.34 -12.14 -26.17
N GLN A 136 -81.05 -11.90 -25.88
CA GLN A 136 -79.89 -12.34 -26.66
C GLN A 136 -79.80 -11.79 -28.11
N THR A 137 -80.60 -10.83 -28.45
CA THR A 137 -80.58 -10.17 -29.76
C THR A 137 -80.02 -8.75 -29.58
N TYR A 138 -79.14 -8.34 -30.50
CA TYR A 138 -78.61 -6.96 -30.49
C TYR A 138 -79.76 -5.96 -30.72
N ASN A 139 -79.86 -4.99 -29.82
CA ASN A 139 -80.93 -4.01 -29.83
C ASN A 139 -80.44 -2.55 -29.99
N GLY A 140 -79.12 -2.37 -30.15
CA GLY A 140 -78.50 -1.08 -30.27
C GLY A 140 -77.31 -0.92 -29.33
N PHE A 141 -76.91 0.34 -29.01
CA PHE A 141 -75.81 0.59 -28.13
C PHE A 141 -76.05 1.92 -27.34
N LEU A 142 -75.39 1.94 -26.19
CA LEU A 142 -75.33 3.11 -25.30
C LEU A 142 -73.98 3.81 -25.56
N ALA A 143 -73.97 5.10 -25.79
CA ALA A 143 -72.80 5.97 -25.89
C ALA A 143 -72.74 6.89 -24.65
N ILE A 144 -71.63 6.89 -23.93
CA ILE A 144 -71.36 7.80 -22.84
C ILE A 144 -70.17 8.64 -23.18
N SER A 145 -70.30 9.95 -23.13
CA SER A 145 -69.25 10.90 -23.40
C SER A 145 -68.88 11.72 -22.16
N SER A 146 -67.60 12.09 -22.09
CA SER A 146 -67.09 12.99 -21.06
C SER A 146 -66.22 14.09 -21.74
N PRO A 147 -66.24 15.33 -21.29
CA PRO A 147 -65.40 16.40 -21.86
C PRO A 147 -63.93 16.07 -21.74
N LEU A 148 -63.20 16.22 -22.85
CA LEU A 148 -61.73 16.01 -22.88
C LEU A 148 -61.02 17.03 -21.99
N SER A 149 -61.53 18.24 -21.87
CA SER A 149 -60.96 19.31 -21.01
C SER A 149 -60.79 18.88 -19.54
N ARG A 150 -61.64 17.98 -19.05
CA ARG A 150 -61.57 17.49 -17.68
C ARG A 150 -60.37 16.54 -17.50
N ILE A 151 -60.12 15.69 -18.48
CA ILE A 151 -58.95 14.83 -18.52
C ILE A 151 -57.68 15.69 -18.63
N GLU A 152 -57.72 16.74 -19.45
CA GLU A 152 -56.61 17.67 -19.64
C GLU A 152 -56.29 18.46 -18.37
N THR A 153 -57.30 18.86 -17.57
CA THR A 153 -57.05 19.53 -16.28
C THR A 153 -56.41 18.60 -15.26
N GLU A 154 -56.90 17.37 -15.12
CA GLU A 154 -56.30 16.35 -14.25
C GLU A 154 -54.85 16.03 -14.68
N MET A 155 -54.60 15.97 -15.98
CA MET A 155 -53.27 15.78 -16.53
C MET A 155 -52.35 16.99 -16.29
N ALA A 156 -52.91 18.23 -16.36
CA ALA A 156 -52.16 19.46 -16.08
C ALA A 156 -51.72 19.55 -14.61
N GLU A 157 -52.58 19.17 -13.67
CA GLU A 157 -52.25 19.10 -12.24
C GLU A 157 -51.17 18.06 -11.96
N LEU A 158 -51.30 16.88 -12.57
CA LEU A 158 -50.31 15.83 -12.50
C LEU A 158 -48.96 16.28 -13.06
N ARG A 159 -48.95 16.90 -14.24
CA ARG A 159 -47.75 17.44 -14.88
C ARG A 159 -47.05 18.44 -13.95
N ASN A 160 -47.80 19.34 -13.32
CA ASN A 160 -47.25 20.32 -12.37
C ASN A 160 -46.65 19.63 -11.15
N SER A 161 -47.32 18.64 -10.57
CA SER A 161 -46.83 17.88 -9.44
C SER A 161 -45.55 17.09 -9.79
N ILE A 162 -45.52 16.50 -11.00
CA ILE A 162 -44.34 15.82 -11.52
C ILE A 162 -43.18 16.82 -11.67
N LEU A 163 -43.42 17.99 -12.29
CA LEU A 163 -42.37 18.99 -12.48
C LEU A 163 -41.81 19.50 -11.16
N VAL A 164 -42.63 19.74 -10.16
CA VAL A 164 -42.17 20.14 -8.82
C VAL A 164 -41.38 19.04 -8.15
N GLY A 165 -41.84 17.78 -8.21
CA GLY A 165 -41.15 16.64 -7.61
C GLY A 165 -39.78 16.39 -8.24
N PHE A 166 -39.70 16.37 -9.57
CA PHE A 166 -38.43 16.17 -10.27
C PHE A 166 -37.46 17.35 -10.14
N SER A 167 -38.00 18.59 -10.10
CA SER A 167 -37.17 19.79 -9.87
C SER A 167 -36.54 19.77 -8.47
N SER A 168 -37.30 19.39 -7.44
CA SER A 168 -36.78 19.27 -6.08
C SER A 168 -35.73 18.14 -5.98
N ALA A 169 -35.98 17.00 -6.62
CA ALA A 169 -34.99 15.90 -6.69
C ALA A 169 -33.69 16.30 -7.43
N ALA A 170 -33.84 17.07 -8.51
CA ALA A 170 -32.66 17.59 -9.23
C ALA A 170 -31.83 18.54 -8.37
N VAL A 171 -32.47 19.47 -7.65
CA VAL A 171 -31.77 20.38 -6.72
C VAL A 171 -31.06 19.59 -5.62
N ALA A 172 -31.72 18.62 -5.00
CA ALA A 172 -31.12 17.77 -3.99
C ALA A 172 -29.90 16.97 -4.57
N GLY A 173 -30.06 16.44 -5.78
CA GLY A 173 -28.97 15.73 -6.50
C GLY A 173 -27.76 16.61 -6.78
N VAL A 174 -27.98 17.88 -7.17
CA VAL A 174 -26.90 18.87 -7.36
C VAL A 174 -26.14 19.12 -6.05
N ILE A 175 -26.85 19.34 -4.95
CA ILE A 175 -26.27 19.59 -3.64
C ILE A 175 -25.40 18.37 -3.22
N LEU A 176 -25.96 17.17 -3.31
CA LEU A 176 -25.21 15.92 -2.98
C LEU A 176 -24.00 15.73 -3.87
N SER A 177 -24.11 16.01 -5.17
CA SER A 177 -22.99 15.92 -6.12
C SER A 177 -21.83 16.86 -5.75
N VAL A 178 -22.13 18.09 -5.34
CA VAL A 178 -21.13 19.07 -4.90
C VAL A 178 -20.46 18.62 -3.59
N LEU A 179 -21.25 18.16 -2.63
CA LEU A 179 -20.72 17.67 -1.35
C LEU A 179 -19.78 16.48 -1.56
N PHE A 180 -20.20 15.50 -2.37
CA PHE A 180 -19.42 14.29 -2.62
C PHE A 180 -18.15 14.58 -3.44
N ALA A 181 -18.24 15.42 -4.48
CA ALA A 181 -17.10 15.85 -5.27
C ALA A 181 -16.05 16.60 -4.40
N ASN A 182 -16.50 17.46 -3.49
CA ASN A 182 -15.62 18.14 -2.53
C ASN A 182 -14.94 17.15 -1.58
N TYR A 183 -15.70 16.19 -1.03
CA TYR A 183 -15.15 15.17 -0.15
C TYR A 183 -14.04 14.37 -0.82
N GLN A 184 -14.30 13.78 -1.99
CA GLN A 184 -13.32 13.01 -2.73
C GLN A 184 -12.08 13.83 -3.14
N THR A 185 -12.31 15.07 -3.62
CA THR A 185 -11.21 15.95 -4.01
C THR A 185 -10.28 16.29 -2.85
N ARG A 186 -10.82 16.49 -1.64
CA ARG A 186 -10.02 16.73 -0.43
C ARG A 186 -9.13 15.52 -0.10
N GLN A 187 -9.65 14.31 -0.18
CA GLN A 187 -8.90 13.07 0.07
C GLN A 187 -7.71 12.93 -0.88
N ILE A 188 -7.97 13.05 -2.19
CA ILE A 188 -6.91 12.95 -3.21
C ILE A 188 -5.87 14.06 -3.06
N ASN A 189 -6.28 15.29 -2.77
CA ASN A 189 -5.33 16.39 -2.58
C ASN A 189 -4.44 16.20 -1.35
N ARG A 190 -4.93 15.56 -0.28
CA ARG A 190 -4.10 15.20 0.88
C ARG A 190 -3.00 14.21 0.48
N LEU A 191 -3.38 13.14 -0.19
CA LEU A 191 -2.42 12.14 -0.66
C LEU A 191 -1.41 12.74 -1.64
N ARG A 192 -1.87 13.56 -2.59
CA ARG A 192 -1.00 14.25 -3.55
C ARG A 192 0.02 15.17 -2.87
N LYS A 193 -0.40 15.92 -1.83
CA LYS A 193 0.52 16.76 -1.06
C LYS A 193 1.59 15.93 -0.38
N ALA A 194 1.18 14.88 0.34
CA ALA A 194 2.11 14.00 1.03
C ALA A 194 3.09 13.32 0.06
N THR A 195 2.62 12.87 -1.11
CA THR A 195 3.49 12.31 -2.15
C THR A 195 4.50 13.33 -2.67
N HIS A 196 4.10 14.60 -2.78
CA HIS A 196 5.00 15.67 -3.21
C HIS A 196 6.10 15.95 -2.17
N GLU A 197 5.75 15.96 -0.89
CA GLU A 197 6.71 16.12 0.21
C GLU A 197 7.72 14.97 0.26
N ILE A 198 7.27 13.71 0.04
CA ILE A 198 8.18 12.56 -0.11
C ILE A 198 9.14 12.77 -1.29
N ALA A 199 8.65 13.26 -2.42
CA ALA A 199 9.48 13.53 -3.60
C ALA A 199 10.52 14.64 -3.36
N GLU A 200 10.29 15.53 -2.40
CA GLU A 200 11.22 16.57 -1.95
C GLU A 200 12.19 16.08 -0.84
N GLY A 201 12.11 14.80 -0.45
CA GLY A 201 12.99 14.19 0.54
C GLY A 201 12.49 14.25 1.98
N ASN A 202 11.25 14.71 2.22
CA ASN A 202 10.65 14.67 3.55
C ASN A 202 9.89 13.35 3.72
N TYR A 203 10.53 12.36 4.35
CA TYR A 203 9.95 11.04 4.61
C TYR A 203 9.23 10.92 5.95
N ASP A 204 9.36 11.94 6.84
CA ASP A 204 8.69 11.95 8.15
C ASP A 204 7.24 12.44 8.03
N ILE A 205 6.45 11.68 7.25
CA ILE A 205 5.05 12.00 6.96
C ILE A 205 4.20 10.78 7.26
N SER A 206 3.14 11.01 8.03
CA SER A 206 2.10 10.02 8.28
C SER A 206 0.73 10.64 8.06
N LEU A 207 -0.06 10.04 7.19
CA LEU A 207 -1.44 10.42 6.96
C LEU A 207 -2.37 9.65 7.92
N PRO A 208 -3.33 10.33 8.56
CA PRO A 208 -4.26 9.66 9.46
C PRO A 208 -5.20 8.74 8.69
N THR A 209 -5.39 7.53 9.18
CA THR A 209 -6.32 6.52 8.65
C THR A 209 -7.39 6.22 9.67
N GLN A 210 -8.62 5.94 9.22
CA GLN A 210 -9.74 5.52 10.07
C GLN A 210 -10.21 4.08 9.76
N LYS A 211 -9.58 3.40 8.79
CA LYS A 211 -9.92 2.05 8.31
C LYS A 211 -11.39 1.89 7.92
N ARG A 212 -11.90 2.83 7.13
CA ARG A 212 -13.33 2.90 6.76
C ARG A 212 -13.63 2.53 5.32
N ASP A 213 -12.71 2.80 4.40
CA ASP A 213 -12.89 2.60 2.97
C ASP A 213 -11.58 2.24 2.25
N GLU A 214 -11.67 1.94 0.95
CA GLU A 214 -10.54 1.58 0.08
C GLU A 214 -9.51 2.72 -0.04
N PHE A 215 -9.93 3.94 0.22
CA PHE A 215 -9.03 5.09 0.23
C PHE A 215 -8.12 5.07 1.46
N ASP A 216 -8.65 4.67 2.60
CA ASP A 216 -7.85 4.48 3.82
C ASP A 216 -6.85 3.33 3.67
N ASP A 217 -7.17 2.26 2.91
CA ASP A 217 -6.23 1.21 2.57
C ASP A 217 -5.05 1.76 1.73
N LEU A 218 -5.35 2.61 0.74
CA LEU A 218 -4.33 3.30 -0.05
C LEU A 218 -3.45 4.21 0.82
N VAL A 219 -4.03 4.90 1.80
CA VAL A 219 -3.28 5.73 2.77
C VAL A 219 -2.39 4.86 3.66
N MET A 220 -2.85 3.68 4.09
CA MET A 220 -2.00 2.74 4.85
C MET A 220 -0.80 2.26 4.04
N ASP A 221 -1.00 1.91 2.77
CA ASP A 221 0.09 1.48 1.89
C ASP A 221 1.07 2.63 1.60
N PHE A 222 0.57 3.85 1.45
CA PHE A 222 1.38 5.05 1.36
C PHE A 222 2.23 5.26 2.62
N ASN A 223 1.65 5.13 3.83
CA ASN A 223 2.38 5.27 5.08
C ASN A 223 3.49 4.20 5.23
N LYS A 224 3.20 2.95 4.86
CA LYS A 224 4.23 1.88 4.84
C LYS A 224 5.38 2.20 3.88
N MET A 225 5.05 2.73 2.70
CA MET A 225 6.07 3.15 1.73
C MET A 225 6.93 4.29 2.29
N ALA A 226 6.31 5.31 2.89
CA ALA A 226 7.01 6.43 3.53
C ALA A 226 7.96 5.94 4.64
N GLU A 227 7.50 5.04 5.52
CA GLU A 227 8.30 4.43 6.56
C GLU A 227 9.49 3.62 6.01
N SER A 228 9.26 2.86 4.95
CA SER A 228 10.33 2.08 4.28
C SER A 228 11.39 2.99 3.67
N LEU A 229 10.98 4.09 3.02
CA LEU A 229 11.90 5.09 2.47
C LEU A 229 12.69 5.79 3.58
N GLN A 230 12.05 6.17 4.68
CA GLN A 230 12.71 6.79 5.83
C GLN A 230 13.78 5.86 6.42
N ARG A 231 13.48 4.58 6.60
CA ARG A 231 14.44 3.58 7.09
C ARG A 231 15.62 3.40 6.12
N SER A 232 15.33 3.38 4.81
CA SER A 232 16.37 3.25 3.78
C SER A 232 17.31 4.45 3.79
N GLU A 233 16.78 5.67 3.90
CA GLU A 233 17.58 6.89 3.98
C GLU A 233 18.46 6.93 5.23
N GLN A 234 17.91 6.56 6.39
CA GLN A 234 18.68 6.48 7.64
C GLN A 234 19.81 5.46 7.55
N GLU A 235 19.59 4.33 6.89
CA GLU A 235 20.65 3.32 6.70
C GLU A 235 21.72 3.80 5.71
N ILE A 236 21.34 4.49 4.63
CA ILE A 236 22.30 5.12 3.70
C ILE A 236 23.16 6.16 4.43
N GLU A 237 22.53 7.05 5.20
CA GLU A 237 23.23 8.07 5.98
C GLU A 237 24.19 7.43 7.00
N ARG A 238 23.75 6.39 7.69
CA ARG A 238 24.59 5.62 8.60
C ARG A 238 25.80 5.02 7.89
N GLN A 239 25.60 4.41 6.74
CA GLN A 239 26.69 3.81 5.95
C GLN A 239 27.67 4.88 5.45
N GLU A 240 27.17 6.03 4.99
CA GLU A 240 28.04 7.13 4.58
C GLU A 240 28.88 7.67 5.75
N ASN A 241 28.28 7.84 6.92
CA ASN A 241 28.99 8.31 8.12
C ASN A 241 30.08 7.30 8.53
N LEU A 242 29.76 6.02 8.56
CA LEU A 242 30.74 4.95 8.81
C LEU A 242 31.87 4.97 7.77
N ARG A 243 31.55 5.17 6.48
CA ARG A 243 32.55 5.29 5.42
C ARG A 243 33.45 6.52 5.59
N ARG A 244 32.87 7.67 5.94
CA ARG A 244 33.64 8.92 6.20
C ARG A 244 34.60 8.73 7.38
N GLN A 245 34.11 8.16 8.48
CA GLN A 245 34.92 7.89 9.66
C GLN A 245 36.10 6.98 9.30
N LEU A 246 35.81 5.88 8.57
CA LEU A 246 36.83 4.96 8.07
C LEU A 246 37.94 5.68 7.29
N MET A 247 37.55 6.54 6.34
CA MET A 247 38.53 7.25 5.52
C MET A 247 39.39 8.22 6.37
N MET A 248 38.78 8.85 7.38
CA MET A 248 39.53 9.72 8.32
C MET A 248 40.53 8.93 9.15
N ASP A 249 40.13 7.77 9.69
CA ASP A 249 40.97 6.91 10.52
C ASP A 249 42.17 6.35 9.72
N VAL A 250 41.91 5.84 8.52
CA VAL A 250 42.98 5.37 7.61
C VAL A 250 43.94 6.50 7.26
N ALA A 251 43.41 7.69 6.90
CA ALA A 251 44.26 8.83 6.57
C ALA A 251 45.11 9.28 7.77
N HIS A 252 44.59 9.20 9.00
CA HIS A 252 45.30 9.55 10.21
C HIS A 252 46.44 8.56 10.49
N GLU A 253 46.17 7.24 10.44
CA GLU A 253 47.17 6.18 10.67
C GLU A 253 48.24 6.12 9.56
N MET A 254 47.93 6.57 8.33
CA MET A 254 48.93 6.71 7.26
C MET A 254 49.80 7.97 7.39
N ARG A 255 49.22 9.09 7.87
CA ARG A 255 49.92 10.38 7.96
C ARG A 255 51.10 10.33 8.95
N THR A 256 50.94 9.63 10.07
CA THR A 256 51.96 9.54 11.12
C THR A 256 53.26 8.92 10.61
N PRO A 257 53.29 7.70 10.04
CA PRO A 257 54.53 7.13 9.51
C PRO A 257 55.14 7.95 8.37
N LEU A 258 54.29 8.49 7.48
CA LEU A 258 54.74 9.36 6.37
C LEU A 258 55.45 10.61 6.87
N THR A 259 54.90 11.30 7.91
CA THR A 259 55.51 12.45 8.49
C THR A 259 56.83 12.12 9.15
N THR A 260 56.91 10.98 9.86
CA THR A 260 58.17 10.49 10.48
C THR A 260 59.22 10.22 9.43
N MET A 261 58.87 9.46 8.38
CA MET A 261 59.80 9.16 7.29
C MET A 261 60.27 10.44 6.59
N ASN A 262 59.36 11.36 6.27
CA ASN A 262 59.73 12.63 5.62
C ASN A 262 60.70 13.45 6.49
N GLY A 263 60.40 13.57 7.76
CA GLY A 263 61.26 14.34 8.69
C GLY A 263 62.68 13.71 8.81
N LEU A 264 62.77 12.37 8.86
CA LEU A 264 64.06 11.65 8.87
C LEU A 264 64.82 11.83 7.56
N LEU A 265 64.12 11.74 6.42
CA LEU A 265 64.71 11.96 5.10
C LEU A 265 65.25 13.38 4.93
N GLU A 266 64.46 14.41 5.31
CA GLU A 266 64.89 15.80 5.29
C GLU A 266 66.11 16.03 6.18
N GLY A 267 66.13 15.44 7.40
CA GLY A 267 67.25 15.49 8.32
C GLY A 267 68.53 14.84 7.75
N LEU A 268 68.40 13.74 6.99
CA LEU A 268 69.52 13.08 6.29
C LEU A 268 70.00 13.90 5.11
N ILE A 269 69.13 14.46 4.30
CA ILE A 269 69.46 15.26 3.09
C ILE A 269 70.21 16.52 3.49
N HIS A 270 69.77 17.22 4.54
CA HIS A 270 70.32 18.47 5.02
C HIS A 270 71.49 18.27 6.01
N HIS A 271 71.99 17.06 6.18
CA HIS A 271 73.07 16.72 7.10
C HIS A 271 72.82 17.13 8.56
N MET A 272 71.53 17.23 8.97
CA MET A 272 71.18 17.58 10.36
C MET A 272 71.25 16.41 11.31
N ILE A 273 71.34 15.16 10.78
CA ILE A 273 71.49 13.93 11.56
C ILE A 273 72.97 13.58 11.64
N PRO A 274 73.56 13.42 12.85
CA PRO A 274 74.92 13.00 13.03
C PRO A 274 75.24 11.66 12.36
N GLU A 275 76.47 11.47 11.83
CA GLU A 275 76.89 10.26 11.13
C GLU A 275 76.65 8.98 11.98
N SER A 276 76.88 9.06 13.29
CA SER A 276 76.63 7.93 14.23
C SER A 276 75.16 7.51 14.37
N ARG A 277 74.21 8.32 13.87
CA ARG A 277 72.76 8.02 13.92
C ARG A 277 72.17 7.78 12.54
N ARG A 278 72.97 7.86 11.47
CA ARG A 278 72.50 7.79 10.09
C ARG A 278 71.91 6.39 9.76
N GLU A 279 72.61 5.35 10.13
CA GLU A 279 72.16 3.95 9.96
C GLU A 279 70.84 3.69 10.72
N ARG A 280 70.74 4.14 11.95
CA ARG A 280 69.55 4.05 12.77
C ARG A 280 68.37 4.77 12.15
N SER A 281 68.59 5.93 11.52
CA SER A 281 67.51 6.68 10.83
C SER A 281 67.02 5.95 9.57
N LEU A 282 67.94 5.29 8.82
CA LEU A 282 67.56 4.44 7.67
C LEU A 282 66.80 3.20 8.10
N GLU A 283 67.19 2.54 9.18
CA GLU A 283 66.45 1.43 9.79
C GLU A 283 65.03 1.86 10.18
N LEU A 284 64.86 3.02 10.79
CA LEU A 284 63.58 3.59 11.17
C LEU A 284 62.70 3.87 9.95
N ILE A 285 63.24 4.46 8.87
CA ILE A 285 62.52 4.71 7.62
C ILE A 285 62.04 3.38 7.02
N THR A 286 62.93 2.35 7.00
CA THR A 286 62.59 1.00 6.48
C THR A 286 61.46 0.38 7.32
N SER A 287 61.56 0.47 8.64
CA SER A 287 60.53 -0.05 9.57
C SER A 287 59.18 0.65 9.37
N GLU A 288 59.15 1.96 9.25
CA GLU A 288 57.90 2.71 9.01
C GLU A 288 57.32 2.43 7.62
N THR A 289 58.17 2.22 6.61
CA THR A 289 57.71 1.79 5.27
C THR A 289 57.04 0.43 5.32
N GLN A 290 57.67 -0.57 5.99
CA GLN A 290 57.07 -1.91 6.16
C GLN A 290 55.79 -1.87 6.98
N ARG A 291 55.73 -0.99 8.00
CA ARG A 291 54.48 -0.76 8.77
C ARG A 291 53.38 -0.23 7.89
N LEU A 292 53.66 0.75 7.02
CA LEU A 292 52.67 1.30 6.10
C LEU A 292 52.15 0.27 5.11
N ILE A 293 53.05 -0.58 4.54
CA ILE A 293 52.69 -1.69 3.64
C ILE A 293 51.75 -2.66 4.37
N ARG A 294 52.03 -3.03 5.60
CA ARG A 294 51.17 -3.93 6.39
C ARG A 294 49.82 -3.29 6.63
N LEU A 295 49.76 -2.03 7.03
CA LEU A 295 48.51 -1.29 7.28
C LEU A 295 47.63 -1.24 6.03
N VAL A 296 48.18 -0.99 4.85
CA VAL A 296 47.45 -1.00 3.58
C VAL A 296 46.89 -2.40 3.28
N ASN A 297 47.74 -3.44 3.41
CA ASN A 297 47.31 -4.82 3.12
C ASN A 297 46.23 -5.31 4.09
N GLU A 298 46.39 -5.05 5.40
CA GLU A 298 45.39 -5.41 6.42
C GLU A 298 44.06 -4.67 6.19
N ASN A 299 44.12 -3.40 5.77
CA ASN A 299 42.90 -2.64 5.45
C ASN A 299 42.21 -3.20 4.21
N LEU A 300 42.94 -3.54 3.16
CA LEU A 300 42.39 -4.17 1.96
C LEU A 300 41.80 -5.57 2.26
N ASP A 301 42.50 -6.37 3.06
CA ASP A 301 42.04 -7.70 3.45
C ASP A 301 40.75 -7.61 4.30
N TYR A 302 40.72 -6.69 5.26
CA TYR A 302 39.52 -6.43 6.04
C TYR A 302 38.29 -6.03 5.15
N GLU A 303 38.49 -5.13 4.19
CA GLU A 303 37.39 -4.71 3.30
C GLU A 303 36.88 -5.87 2.42
N LYS A 304 37.78 -6.74 1.96
CA LYS A 304 37.40 -7.96 1.22
C LYS A 304 36.58 -8.92 2.09
N ILE A 305 36.95 -9.10 3.36
CA ILE A 305 36.24 -9.97 4.31
C ILE A 305 34.86 -9.38 4.59
N ARG A 306 34.78 -8.07 4.88
CA ARG A 306 33.55 -7.38 5.25
C ARG A 306 32.52 -7.32 4.10
N SER A 307 32.99 -7.22 2.86
CA SER A 307 32.13 -7.15 1.67
C SER A 307 31.66 -8.51 1.15
N ASP A 308 31.84 -9.60 1.92
CA ASP A 308 31.56 -10.99 1.53
C ASP A 308 32.23 -11.40 0.18
N GLN A 309 33.30 -10.69 -0.19
CA GLN A 309 34.03 -11.01 -1.41
C GLN A 309 35.03 -12.19 -1.23
N ILE A 310 35.18 -12.66 0.01
CA ILE A 310 36.01 -13.83 0.31
C ILE A 310 35.13 -15.07 0.37
N VAL A 311 35.33 -15.96 -0.57
CA VAL A 311 34.76 -17.31 -0.53
C VAL A 311 35.66 -18.18 0.35
N LEU A 312 35.15 -18.60 1.51
CA LEU A 312 35.90 -19.51 2.40
C LEU A 312 35.89 -20.91 1.83
N VAL A 313 37.10 -21.51 1.75
CA VAL A 313 37.29 -22.93 1.37
C VAL A 313 37.42 -23.76 2.64
N LYS A 314 36.27 -24.07 3.25
CA LYS A 314 36.25 -24.85 4.51
C LYS A 314 36.57 -26.30 4.26
N GLN A 315 37.51 -26.87 5.05
CA GLN A 315 37.92 -28.25 5.02
C GLN A 315 38.25 -28.77 6.41
N ASN A 316 38.21 -30.09 6.60
CA ASN A 316 38.68 -30.71 7.82
C ASN A 316 40.22 -30.81 7.78
N PHE A 317 40.88 -30.42 8.84
CA PHE A 317 42.32 -30.53 9.00
C PHE A 317 42.69 -30.78 10.46
N SER A 318 43.94 -31.22 10.69
CA SER A 318 44.47 -31.38 12.04
C SER A 318 44.63 -30.03 12.73
N GLY A 319 43.83 -29.77 13.73
CA GLY A 319 43.90 -28.58 14.59
C GLY A 319 45.21 -28.59 15.38
N ALA A 320 45.68 -29.77 15.85
CA ALA A 320 46.93 -29.93 16.59
C ALA A 320 48.13 -29.42 15.78
N ASN A 321 48.24 -29.86 14.51
CA ASN A 321 49.31 -29.39 13.63
C ASN A 321 49.22 -27.90 13.35
N ALA A 322 47.99 -27.36 13.18
CA ALA A 322 47.79 -25.95 12.95
C ALA A 322 48.19 -25.08 14.15
N LEU A 323 47.84 -25.49 15.38
CA LEU A 323 48.24 -24.79 16.60
C LEU A 323 49.79 -24.85 16.78
N GLN A 324 50.42 -26.02 16.54
CA GLN A 324 51.86 -26.13 16.64
C GLN A 324 52.58 -25.24 15.61
N ASN A 325 52.08 -25.17 14.37
CA ASN A 325 52.63 -24.27 13.34
C ASN A 325 52.60 -22.79 13.79
N VAL A 326 51.53 -22.36 14.45
CA VAL A 326 51.43 -21.00 14.98
C VAL A 326 52.41 -20.73 16.10
N VAL A 327 52.60 -21.72 17.01
CA VAL A 327 53.62 -21.64 18.09
C VAL A 327 55.01 -21.53 17.49
N ASP A 328 55.37 -22.44 16.56
CA ASP A 328 56.70 -22.45 15.93
C ASP A 328 56.98 -21.11 15.21
N GLN A 329 56.01 -20.57 14.50
CA GLN A 329 56.10 -19.27 13.81
C GLN A 329 56.33 -18.08 14.76
N LEU A 330 55.77 -18.11 15.96
CA LEU A 330 55.76 -16.96 16.89
C LEU A 330 56.69 -17.15 18.08
N GLN A 331 57.36 -18.33 18.22
CA GLN A 331 58.22 -18.69 19.34
C GLN A 331 59.39 -17.67 19.51
N GLU A 332 60.08 -17.32 18.41
CA GLU A 332 61.18 -16.38 18.45
C GLU A 332 60.67 -14.96 18.91
N LEU A 333 59.49 -14.56 18.44
CA LEU A 333 58.93 -13.27 18.82
C LEU A 333 58.54 -13.23 20.31
N ALA A 334 58.01 -14.34 20.85
CA ALA A 334 57.70 -14.46 22.26
C ALA A 334 58.96 -14.42 23.15
N VAL A 335 59.98 -15.23 22.79
CA VAL A 335 61.27 -15.31 23.50
C VAL A 335 61.96 -13.94 23.52
N ASN A 336 62.00 -13.22 22.39
CA ASN A 336 62.60 -11.89 22.31
C ASN A 336 61.97 -10.87 23.29
N LYS A 337 60.72 -11.14 23.73
CA LYS A 337 60.01 -10.35 24.71
C LYS A 337 60.02 -10.91 26.13
N GLY A 338 60.70 -12.06 26.32
CA GLY A 338 60.74 -12.78 27.57
C GLY A 338 59.52 -13.61 27.90
N ASN A 339 58.60 -13.80 26.93
CA ASN A 339 57.37 -14.56 27.11
C ASN A 339 57.57 -16.02 26.78
N GLU A 340 56.89 -16.92 27.52
CA GLU A 340 56.80 -18.31 27.22
C GLU A 340 55.50 -18.63 26.45
N LEU A 341 55.65 -19.19 25.21
CA LEU A 341 54.51 -19.57 24.38
C LEU A 341 54.41 -21.08 24.34
N ARG A 342 53.25 -21.64 24.74
CA ARG A 342 52.98 -23.09 24.75
C ARG A 342 51.67 -23.42 24.05
N CYS A 343 51.56 -24.69 23.60
CA CYS A 343 50.34 -25.26 23.05
C CYS A 343 49.97 -26.51 23.83
N GLU A 344 48.67 -26.67 24.13
CA GLU A 344 48.09 -27.86 24.76
C GLU A 344 46.84 -28.26 23.96
N CYS A 345 46.91 -29.41 23.28
CA CYS A 345 45.75 -29.97 22.57
C CYS A 345 45.90 -31.49 22.42
N PRO A 346 44.79 -32.25 22.33
CA PRO A 346 44.82 -33.68 21.98
C PRO A 346 45.35 -33.87 20.56
N GLU A 347 46.03 -35.02 20.29
CA GLU A 347 46.56 -35.35 18.96
C GLU A 347 45.44 -35.50 17.90
N ASP A 348 44.22 -35.89 18.31
CA ASP A 348 43.06 -36.08 17.48
C ASP A 348 42.20 -34.79 17.31
N PHE A 349 42.66 -33.66 17.84
CA PHE A 349 41.99 -32.37 17.65
C PHE A 349 41.89 -32.00 16.17
N THR A 350 40.68 -31.82 15.66
CA THR A 350 40.36 -31.46 14.28
C THR A 350 39.54 -30.20 14.19
N VAL A 351 39.66 -29.46 13.09
CA VAL A 351 38.91 -28.22 12.87
C VAL A 351 38.31 -28.25 11.46
N TYR A 352 37.05 -27.83 11.34
CA TYR A 352 36.37 -27.56 10.06
C TYR A 352 36.31 -26.07 9.78
N ALA A 353 37.29 -25.58 8.99
CA ALA A 353 37.42 -24.15 8.67
C ALA A 353 38.22 -23.97 7.37
N ASP A 354 38.36 -22.73 6.92
CA ASP A 354 39.37 -22.36 5.94
C ASP A 354 40.71 -22.28 6.64
N TYR A 355 41.67 -23.12 6.18
CA TYR A 355 42.97 -23.30 6.86
C TYR A 355 43.75 -21.99 6.96
N ASP A 356 43.84 -21.23 5.86
CA ASP A 356 44.64 -20.00 5.83
C ASP A 356 44.04 -18.93 6.71
N ARG A 357 42.72 -18.82 6.72
CA ARG A 357 41.99 -17.89 7.59
C ARG A 357 42.00 -18.30 9.06
N PHE A 358 41.95 -19.59 9.34
CA PHE A 358 42.15 -20.11 10.69
C PHE A 358 43.52 -19.74 11.24
N ILE A 359 44.61 -19.99 10.47
CA ILE A 359 45.95 -19.55 10.85
C ILE A 359 46.06 -18.06 11.04
N GLN A 360 45.43 -17.26 10.15
CA GLN A 360 45.39 -15.80 10.27
C GLN A 360 44.71 -15.34 11.57
N ILE A 361 43.61 -15.98 11.97
CA ILE A 361 42.90 -15.70 13.24
C ILE A 361 43.88 -15.95 14.40
N LEU A 362 44.49 -17.14 14.47
CA LEU A 362 45.35 -17.52 15.58
C LEU A 362 46.62 -16.66 15.65
N VAL A 363 47.25 -16.36 14.52
CA VAL A 363 48.45 -15.49 14.47
C VAL A 363 48.08 -14.08 14.99
N ASN A 364 46.96 -13.51 14.59
CA ASN A 364 46.55 -12.18 15.07
C ASN A 364 46.29 -12.19 16.58
N MET A 365 45.57 -13.22 17.08
CA MET A 365 45.27 -13.33 18.51
C MET A 365 46.52 -13.56 19.34
N THR A 366 47.43 -14.48 18.90
CA THR A 366 48.64 -14.80 19.64
C THR A 366 49.66 -13.63 19.62
N LYS A 367 49.76 -12.88 18.50
CA LYS A 367 50.55 -11.65 18.45
C LYS A 367 50.01 -10.61 19.44
N ASN A 368 48.68 -10.47 19.51
CA ASN A 368 48.06 -9.55 20.46
C ASN A 368 48.35 -9.96 21.91
N ALA A 369 48.20 -11.26 22.25
CA ALA A 369 48.56 -11.78 23.57
C ALA A 369 50.03 -11.48 23.88
N ASN A 370 50.94 -11.77 22.93
CA ASN A 370 52.37 -11.52 23.11
C ASN A 370 52.66 -10.00 23.28
N GLN A 371 51.91 -9.14 22.60
CA GLN A 371 52.12 -7.70 22.72
C GLN A 371 51.83 -7.18 24.12
N PHE A 372 50.80 -7.72 24.77
CA PHE A 372 50.30 -7.21 26.07
C PHE A 372 50.79 -8.04 27.27
N THR A 373 51.64 -9.03 27.02
CA THR A 373 52.31 -9.81 28.07
C THR A 373 53.80 -9.47 28.07
N ASP A 374 54.37 -9.23 29.24
CA ASP A 374 55.80 -8.93 29.44
C ASP A 374 56.40 -9.91 30.47
N ASN A 375 57.36 -10.76 30.08
CA ASN A 375 57.97 -11.81 30.90
C ASN A 375 56.93 -12.74 31.52
N GLY A 376 55.90 -13.10 30.79
CA GLY A 376 54.78 -13.94 31.21
C GLY A 376 54.57 -15.16 30.35
N HIS A 377 53.33 -15.72 30.41
CA HIS A 377 52.98 -16.99 29.77
C HIS A 377 51.82 -16.77 28.83
N ILE A 378 51.89 -17.38 27.65
CA ILE A 378 50.84 -17.42 26.65
C ILE A 378 50.57 -18.89 26.33
N LEU A 379 49.32 -19.32 26.52
CA LEU A 379 48.92 -20.70 26.35
C LEU A 379 47.80 -20.78 25.30
N ILE A 380 48.01 -21.58 24.26
CA ILE A 380 47.00 -21.90 23.25
C ILE A 380 46.46 -23.30 23.55
N LYS A 381 45.14 -23.42 23.81
CA LYS A 381 44.47 -24.70 24.01
C LYS A 381 43.54 -25.01 22.85
N GLY A 382 43.40 -26.29 22.48
CA GLY A 382 42.42 -26.71 21.49
C GLY A 382 41.78 -28.03 21.86
N TRP A 383 40.46 -28.14 21.67
CA TRP A 383 39.73 -29.41 21.86
C TRP A 383 38.42 -29.40 21.04
N ASN A 384 37.82 -30.59 20.91
CA ASN A 384 36.49 -30.72 20.30
C ASN A 384 35.46 -31.01 21.38
N GLU A 385 34.28 -30.36 21.28
CA GLU A 385 33.16 -30.54 22.20
C GLU A 385 31.84 -30.31 21.42
N ASP A 386 30.89 -31.21 21.54
CA ASP A 386 29.55 -31.10 20.95
C ASP A 386 29.54 -30.67 19.46
N ASN A 387 30.34 -31.34 18.65
CA ASN A 387 30.51 -31.04 17.21
C ASN A 387 31.14 -29.67 16.90
N HIS A 388 31.70 -28.99 17.90
CA HIS A 388 32.42 -27.73 17.74
C HIS A 388 33.93 -27.93 17.95
N SER A 389 34.74 -27.13 17.27
CA SER A 389 36.15 -27.01 17.55
C SER A 389 36.41 -25.76 18.36
N ILE A 390 36.94 -25.91 19.56
CA ILE A 390 37.16 -24.79 20.49
C ILE A 390 38.66 -24.54 20.57
N VAL A 391 39.04 -23.26 20.45
CA VAL A 391 40.42 -22.81 20.67
C VAL A 391 40.41 -21.68 21.70
N GLN A 392 41.24 -21.84 22.73
CA GLN A 392 41.48 -20.78 23.71
C GLN A 392 42.89 -20.20 23.58
N ILE A 393 42.99 -18.89 23.63
CA ILE A 393 44.26 -18.17 23.77
C ILE A 393 44.22 -17.46 25.14
N ILE A 394 45.13 -17.84 26.03
CA ILE A 394 45.19 -17.42 27.41
C ILE A 394 46.53 -16.68 27.60
N ASP A 395 46.48 -15.47 28.10
CA ASP A 395 47.64 -14.68 28.51
C ASP A 395 47.53 -14.20 29.96
N ASP A 396 48.64 -14.01 30.63
CA ASP A 396 48.78 -13.43 31.95
C ASP A 396 49.24 -11.96 31.91
N GLY A 397 48.88 -11.25 30.81
CA GLY A 397 49.24 -9.90 30.53
C GLY A 397 48.48 -8.84 31.36
N ILE A 398 48.43 -7.63 30.83
CA ILE A 398 47.83 -6.46 31.54
C ILE A 398 46.33 -6.57 31.71
N GLY A 399 45.64 -7.44 30.96
CA GLY A 399 44.18 -7.56 30.92
C GLY A 399 43.48 -6.36 30.28
N ILE A 400 42.14 -6.47 30.15
CA ILE A 400 41.30 -5.51 29.49
C ILE A 400 40.25 -5.05 30.48
N ASN A 401 39.93 -3.74 30.49
CA ASN A 401 38.84 -3.23 31.31
C ASN A 401 37.47 -3.72 30.76
N GLU A 402 36.54 -4.08 31.64
CA GLU A 402 35.19 -4.55 31.26
C GLU A 402 34.47 -3.64 30.27
N LYS A 403 34.62 -2.32 30.41
CA LYS A 403 34.03 -1.31 29.50
C LYS A 403 34.65 -1.29 28.11
N GLU A 404 35.84 -1.84 27.95
CA GLU A 404 36.61 -1.83 26.70
C GLU A 404 36.47 -3.16 25.93
N VAL A 405 35.96 -4.23 26.55
CA VAL A 405 35.84 -5.58 25.94
C VAL A 405 35.00 -5.59 24.67
N GLU A 406 34.00 -4.75 24.55
CA GLU A 406 33.20 -4.61 23.32
C GLU A 406 33.93 -3.76 22.26
N ALA A 407 34.69 -2.75 22.69
CA ALA A 407 35.34 -1.80 21.80
C ALA A 407 36.62 -2.34 21.17
N ILE A 408 37.28 -3.35 21.75
CA ILE A 408 38.52 -3.94 21.19
C ILE A 408 38.32 -4.57 19.80
N TRP A 409 37.09 -4.89 19.42
CA TRP A 409 36.74 -5.46 18.11
C TRP A 409 36.52 -4.38 17.03
N GLU A 410 36.52 -3.10 17.44
CA GLU A 410 36.43 -1.98 16.50
C GLU A 410 37.79 -1.74 15.82
N ARG A 411 37.73 -1.28 14.58
CA ARG A 411 38.95 -0.96 13.81
C ARG A 411 39.71 0.23 14.44
N PHE A 412 41.01 0.17 14.41
CA PHE A 412 41.91 1.20 14.94
C PHE A 412 41.74 1.47 16.44
N TYR A 413 40.92 0.67 17.13
CA TYR A 413 40.80 0.80 18.57
C TYR A 413 42.13 0.49 19.25
N LYS A 414 42.56 1.33 20.14
CA LYS A 414 43.76 1.21 20.97
C LYS A 414 43.43 1.62 22.39
N ALA A 415 43.52 0.71 23.34
CA ALA A 415 43.35 1.01 24.75
C ALA A 415 44.34 2.12 25.21
N ASP A 416 43.96 2.95 26.17
CA ASP A 416 44.76 4.11 26.61
C ASP A 416 46.16 3.72 27.04
N VAL A 417 46.38 2.53 27.57
CA VAL A 417 47.67 2.00 27.96
C VAL A 417 48.57 1.73 26.75
N SER A 418 48.01 1.32 25.62
CA SER A 418 48.75 1.04 24.37
C SER A 418 49.19 2.33 23.65
N ARG A 419 48.53 3.44 23.87
CA ARG A 419 48.90 4.77 23.30
C ARG A 419 50.25 5.28 23.81
N LYS A 420 50.68 4.83 24.99
CA LYS A 420 51.96 5.26 25.60
C LYS A 420 53.15 4.38 25.16
N ASN A 421 52.90 3.16 24.67
CA ASN A 421 53.95 2.21 24.28
C ASN A 421 54.05 2.06 22.75
N THR A 422 54.41 3.14 22.06
CA THR A 422 54.55 3.22 20.59
C THR A 422 55.74 2.43 20.00
N LYS A 423 56.40 1.60 20.77
CA LYS A 423 57.61 0.88 20.31
C LYS A 423 57.34 -0.25 19.32
N TYR A 424 56.09 -0.75 19.26
CA TYR A 424 55.65 -1.81 18.30
C TYR A 424 54.28 -1.43 17.73
N GLY A 425 54.33 -0.48 16.78
CA GLY A 425 53.14 0.11 16.19
C GLY A 425 52.29 -0.89 15.39
N GLU A 426 51.36 -1.58 16.05
CA GLU A 426 50.34 -2.35 15.37
C GLU A 426 49.21 -1.48 14.89
N SER A 427 48.58 -1.90 13.79
CA SER A 427 47.56 -1.11 13.06
C SER A 427 46.24 -0.93 13.81
N GLY A 428 45.96 -1.79 14.82
CA GLY A 428 44.67 -1.86 15.48
C GLY A 428 43.57 -2.48 14.59
N ILE A 429 43.92 -3.15 13.51
CA ILE A 429 42.97 -3.83 12.58
C ILE A 429 42.90 -5.33 12.88
N GLY A 430 43.92 -5.93 13.52
CA GLY A 430 44.07 -7.36 13.70
C GLY A 430 42.86 -8.03 14.39
N LEU A 431 42.38 -7.48 15.51
CA LEU A 431 41.19 -8.00 16.21
C LEU A 431 39.88 -7.81 15.41
N ALA A 432 39.74 -6.72 14.66
CA ALA A 432 38.61 -6.52 13.77
C ALA A 432 38.57 -7.53 12.62
N ILE A 433 39.76 -7.91 12.08
CA ILE A 433 39.89 -9.01 11.11
C ILE A 433 39.43 -10.33 11.74
N VAL A 434 39.90 -10.64 12.95
CA VAL A 434 39.50 -11.87 13.67
C VAL A 434 37.99 -11.93 13.85
N HIS A 435 37.37 -10.86 14.35
CA HIS A 435 35.94 -10.81 14.54
C HIS A 435 35.17 -11.04 13.22
N SER A 436 35.60 -10.40 12.13
CA SER A 436 34.95 -10.56 10.82
C SER A 436 35.15 -11.99 10.26
N LEU A 437 36.35 -12.57 10.38
CA LEU A 437 36.60 -13.94 9.94
C LEU A 437 35.81 -14.97 10.75
N MET A 438 35.72 -14.82 12.06
CA MET A 438 34.92 -15.69 12.91
C MET A 438 33.43 -15.62 12.50
N LYS A 439 32.92 -14.43 12.25
CA LYS A 439 31.56 -14.24 11.73
C LYS A 439 31.36 -14.94 10.38
N SER A 440 32.28 -14.83 9.45
CA SER A 440 32.23 -15.54 8.13
C SER A 440 32.29 -17.06 8.28
N HIS A 441 32.95 -17.57 9.31
CA HIS A 441 32.95 -18.99 9.66
C HIS A 441 31.69 -19.44 10.39
N HIS A 442 30.77 -18.52 10.75
CA HIS A 442 29.62 -18.75 11.66
C HIS A 442 30.05 -19.16 13.07
N GLY A 443 31.28 -18.81 13.46
CA GLY A 443 31.83 -19.06 14.78
C GLY A 443 31.51 -17.94 15.76
N THR A 444 31.80 -18.19 17.04
CA THR A 444 31.63 -17.22 18.13
C THR A 444 32.96 -16.93 18.83
N ILE A 445 33.06 -15.74 19.43
CA ILE A 445 34.17 -15.33 20.26
C ILE A 445 33.64 -14.96 21.64
N HIS A 446 34.22 -15.54 22.69
CA HIS A 446 33.96 -15.13 24.06
C HIS A 446 35.28 -14.61 24.66
N THR A 447 35.18 -13.52 25.46
CA THR A 447 36.32 -12.84 26.06
C THR A 447 36.13 -12.72 27.55
N GLU A 448 37.04 -13.25 28.34
CA GLU A 448 37.14 -13.10 29.76
C GLU A 448 38.44 -12.38 30.12
N SER A 449 38.37 -11.25 30.79
CA SER A 449 39.57 -10.48 31.12
C SER A 449 39.41 -9.72 32.42
N GLU A 450 40.48 -9.62 33.17
CA GLU A 450 40.55 -8.80 34.38
C GLU A 450 41.88 -8.02 34.39
N VAL A 451 41.81 -6.76 34.63
CA VAL A 451 43.00 -5.86 34.64
C VAL A 451 44.03 -6.37 35.63
N GLY A 452 45.26 -6.60 35.16
CA GLY A 452 46.39 -7.14 35.93
C GLY A 452 46.38 -8.67 36.12
N LYS A 453 45.44 -9.40 35.56
CA LYS A 453 45.40 -10.89 35.63
C LYS A 453 45.51 -11.55 34.27
N GLY A 454 45.35 -10.79 33.18
CA GLY A 454 45.44 -11.31 31.82
C GLY A 454 44.09 -11.46 31.12
N THR A 455 44.12 -12.10 29.96
CA THR A 455 42.96 -12.27 29.09
C THR A 455 42.82 -13.72 28.60
N THR A 456 41.59 -14.19 28.49
CA THR A 456 41.25 -15.49 27.86
C THR A 456 40.26 -15.20 26.72
N PHE A 457 40.69 -15.54 25.50
CA PHE A 457 39.80 -15.52 24.33
C PHE A 457 39.42 -16.97 23.98
N THR A 458 38.13 -17.23 23.90
CA THR A 458 37.58 -18.54 23.50
C THR A 458 36.93 -18.39 22.12
N LEU A 459 37.48 -19.09 21.14
CA LEU A 459 37.01 -19.13 19.75
C LEU A 459 36.31 -20.47 19.52
N THR A 460 35.06 -20.44 19.09
CA THR A 460 34.25 -21.64 18.80
C THR A 460 33.95 -21.70 17.31
N PHE A 461 34.39 -22.74 16.63
CA PHE A 461 34.11 -23.01 15.22
C PHE A 461 33.06 -24.11 15.12
N PRO A 462 32.00 -23.94 14.34
CA PRO A 462 30.98 -24.97 14.13
C PRO A 462 31.53 -26.13 13.30
N GLY A 463 31.05 -27.36 13.56
CA GLY A 463 31.34 -28.53 12.73
C GLY A 463 30.63 -28.49 11.38
N LYS A 464 30.91 -29.49 10.55
CA LYS A 464 30.42 -29.56 9.16
C LYS A 464 28.88 -29.56 9.02
N GLU A 465 28.15 -30.15 9.96
CA GLU A 465 26.69 -30.32 9.89
C GLU A 465 25.89 -29.07 10.22
N GLU A 466 26.50 -28.07 10.82
CA GLU A 466 25.81 -26.82 11.21
C GLU A 466 25.95 -25.68 10.16
N THR A 467 26.69 -25.95 9.08
CA THR A 467 27.05 -24.93 8.07
C THR A 467 26.38 -25.14 6.71
N GLU A 468 25.59 -26.19 6.52
CA GLU A 468 24.71 -26.42 5.37
C GLU A 468 23.25 -25.98 5.71
#